data_f97e192366150df29a44a8e53e13fa83
#
_entry.id   f97e192366150df29a44a8e53e13fa83
#
_cell.length_a   1.000
_cell.length_b   1.000
_cell.length_c   1.000
_cell.angle_alpha   90.00
_cell.angle_beta   90.00
_cell.angle_gamma   90.00
#
_symmetry.space_group_name_H-M   'P 1'
#
loop_
_entity.id
_entity.type
_entity.pdbx_description
1 polymer ?
#
loop_
_entity_poly.entity_id
_entity_poly.type
_entity_poly.pdbx_seq_one_letter_code
_entity_poly.pdbx_strand_id
1 'polypeptide(L)'
;MKKTFLIIAATFMAYVAWGQQLQTIKGTTKDKKRIEVQYYKGATQDYIESVKYQLVDELNAENKNKQNSINDLQYQLNKANKTIGNLNEQLKNADNSDQFAALNNQLNEKQSEIDQLNEQIGDLNAQLNDAKAENDKLKRQLDSIKAVNLQLSQNKNRSAKSPIVGVEANMGSVLLSSSGLSNPWEKALTWNKQATIYFGTGRLTESFPISIEAGVGFRSLPMAASFASDYPISATDIDHCDYEAIYKDLTEKLTMNCVEIPVRLCIGQPSKDKVSVYAKIGVTPSFILSAKLANGSYTKQGYYQNWNVTFEDIEELGFFNNGGEGSQTATPDKRFNLWGNAAFGAYVPLGSSLLFNVGAKLDYPIMKTGTFTCTTDDKDNPLFTGGLLKYDGRLFIPNLQAGLVYTLR
;
A
#
# COMPACT_ATOMS: atom_id res chain seq x y z
N MET A 1 0.97 -22.51 -5.96
CA MET A 1 0.90 -21.07 -6.27
C MET A 1 -0.39 -20.38 -5.84
N LYS A 2 -1.61 -20.93 -6.06
CA LYS A 2 -2.88 -20.27 -5.62
C LYS A 2 -3.02 -20.10 -4.11
N LYS A 3 -2.53 -21.05 -3.30
CA LYS A 3 -2.60 -20.97 -1.82
C LYS A 3 -1.65 -19.94 -1.19
N THR A 4 -0.48 -19.74 -1.79
CA THR A 4 0.52 -18.76 -1.31
C THR A 4 0.08 -17.31 -1.57
N PHE A 5 -0.62 -17.07 -2.69
CA PHE A 5 -1.16 -15.74 -3.02
C PHE A 5 -2.30 -15.34 -2.07
N LEU A 6 -3.10 -16.30 -1.63
CA LEU A 6 -4.21 -16.06 -0.70
C LEU A 6 -3.70 -15.72 0.72
N ILE A 7 -2.61 -16.35 1.15
CA ILE A 7 -1.99 -16.08 2.46
C ILE A 7 -1.35 -14.68 2.48
N ILE A 8 -0.70 -14.26 1.40
CA ILE A 8 -0.13 -12.92 1.29
C ILE A 8 -1.23 -11.85 1.27
N ALA A 9 -2.33 -12.08 0.57
CA ALA A 9 -3.48 -11.17 0.55
C ALA A 9 -4.19 -11.10 1.91
N ALA A 10 -4.33 -12.22 2.62
CA ALA A 10 -4.93 -12.26 3.95
C ALA A 10 -4.05 -11.58 5.01
N THR A 11 -2.73 -11.76 4.95
CA THR A 11 -1.79 -11.07 5.84
C THR A 11 -1.76 -9.56 5.58
N PHE A 12 -1.91 -9.16 4.32
CA PHE A 12 -1.98 -7.73 3.95
C PHE A 12 -3.27 -7.08 4.46
N MET A 13 -4.41 -7.78 4.39
CA MET A 13 -5.68 -7.29 4.94
C MET A 13 -5.67 -7.20 6.47
N ALA A 14 -5.03 -8.15 7.16
CA ALA A 14 -4.85 -8.11 8.61
C ALA A 14 -3.95 -6.95 9.07
N TYR A 15 -2.93 -6.59 8.30
CA TYR A 15 -2.02 -5.48 8.62
C TYR A 15 -2.68 -4.10 8.44
N VAL A 16 -3.59 -3.96 7.47
CA VAL A 16 -4.38 -2.74 7.27
C VAL A 16 -5.39 -2.52 8.41
N ALA A 17 -5.91 -3.58 9.00
CA ALA A 17 -6.84 -3.52 10.12
C ALA A 17 -6.16 -3.15 11.46
N TRP A 18 -4.87 -3.44 11.63
CA TRP A 18 -4.15 -3.22 12.90
C TRP A 18 -3.65 -1.78 13.11
N GLY A 19 -3.68 -0.92 12.09
CA GLY A 19 -3.25 0.49 12.18
C GLY A 19 -4.34 1.48 12.58
N GLN A 20 -5.58 1.05 12.80
CA GLN A 20 -6.69 1.95 13.14
C GLN A 20 -6.76 2.17 14.66
N GLN A 21 -6.32 3.35 15.11
CA GLN A 21 -6.53 3.78 16.50
C GLN A 21 -8.01 4.07 16.75
N LEU A 22 -8.59 3.37 17.73
CA LEU A 22 -9.92 3.66 18.27
C LEU A 22 -9.86 5.02 18.97
N GLN A 23 -10.70 5.95 18.55
CA GLN A 23 -10.90 7.22 19.25
C GLN A 23 -12.25 7.22 19.94
N THR A 24 -12.30 7.74 21.17
CA THR A 24 -13.50 7.81 21.97
C THR A 24 -13.88 9.26 22.20
N ILE A 25 -15.10 9.63 21.82
CA ILE A 25 -15.69 10.90 22.21
C ILE A 25 -16.54 10.63 23.48
N LYS A 26 -16.19 11.32 24.56
CA LYS A 26 -16.94 11.25 25.81
C LYS A 26 -17.80 12.50 25.97
N GLY A 27 -19.09 12.32 26.12
CA GLY A 27 -20.05 13.35 26.44
C GLY A 27 -20.76 13.00 27.74
N THR A 28 -21.22 14.02 28.48
CA THR A 28 -22.06 13.82 29.65
C THR A 28 -23.32 14.66 29.45
N THR A 29 -24.50 14.04 29.49
CA THR A 29 -25.75 14.77 29.53
C THR A 29 -25.96 15.42 30.89
N LYS A 30 -26.84 16.43 30.98
CA LYS A 30 -27.19 17.11 32.25
C LYS A 30 -27.66 16.13 33.35
N ASP A 31 -28.24 15.01 32.95
CA ASP A 31 -28.70 13.94 33.86
C ASP A 31 -27.59 12.96 34.27
N LYS A 32 -26.32 13.34 34.12
CA LYS A 32 -25.14 12.52 34.45
C LYS A 32 -25.02 11.19 33.69
N LYS A 33 -25.81 10.96 32.64
CA LYS A 33 -25.60 9.81 31.74
C LYS A 33 -24.35 10.06 30.91
N ARG A 34 -23.38 9.19 31.07
CA ARG A 34 -22.18 9.20 30.21
C ARG A 34 -22.54 8.61 28.84
N ILE A 35 -22.32 9.38 27.78
CA ILE A 35 -22.37 8.91 26.41
C ILE A 35 -20.92 8.72 25.96
N GLU A 36 -20.60 7.50 25.56
CA GLU A 36 -19.28 7.13 25.07
C GLU A 36 -19.45 6.55 23.66
N VAL A 37 -18.96 7.29 22.65
CA VAL A 37 -19.00 6.86 21.27
C VAL A 37 -17.60 6.48 20.84
N GLN A 38 -17.39 5.22 20.53
CA GLN A 38 -16.13 4.71 20.00
C GLN A 38 -16.18 4.71 18.48
N TYR A 39 -15.18 5.30 17.84
CA TYR A 39 -15.05 5.29 16.39
C TYR A 39 -13.61 5.04 15.96
N TYR A 40 -13.43 4.42 14.82
CA TYR A 40 -12.12 4.19 14.24
C TYR A 40 -11.63 5.46 13.54
N LYS A 41 -10.39 5.85 13.79
CA LYS A 41 -9.74 6.94 13.07
C LYS A 41 -9.65 6.59 11.58
N GLY A 42 -10.56 7.15 10.78
CA GLY A 42 -10.73 6.81 9.36
C GLY A 42 -12.07 6.18 9.01
N ALA A 43 -13.01 6.10 10.00
CA ALA A 43 -14.39 5.75 9.72
C ALA A 43 -14.96 6.67 8.63
N THR A 44 -15.71 6.08 7.70
CA THR A 44 -16.33 6.81 6.61
C THR A 44 -17.27 7.88 7.14
N GLN A 45 -17.41 8.95 6.39
CA GLN A 45 -18.30 10.09 6.73
C GLN A 45 -19.72 9.64 7.05
N ASP A 46 -20.19 8.59 6.38
CA ASP A 46 -21.51 7.99 6.58
C ASP A 46 -21.71 7.40 7.98
N TYR A 47 -20.68 6.81 8.58
CA TYR A 47 -20.77 6.28 9.96
C TYR A 47 -20.83 7.42 10.99
N ILE A 48 -20.04 8.46 10.81
CA ILE A 48 -20.06 9.65 11.68
C ILE A 48 -21.41 10.36 11.57
N GLU A 49 -21.99 10.43 10.37
CA GLU A 49 -23.33 10.98 10.16
C GLU A 49 -24.42 10.13 10.81
N SER A 50 -24.36 8.81 10.74
CA SER A 50 -25.35 7.93 11.37
C SER A 50 -25.38 8.07 12.90
N VAL A 51 -24.24 8.17 13.55
CA VAL A 51 -24.13 8.41 15.01
C VAL A 51 -24.65 9.81 15.39
N LYS A 52 -24.46 10.78 14.53
CA LYS A 52 -25.02 12.15 14.70
C LYS A 52 -26.54 12.15 14.65
N TYR A 53 -27.12 11.50 13.65
CA TYR A 53 -28.57 11.44 13.51
C TYR A 53 -29.21 10.77 14.73
N GLN A 54 -28.61 9.69 15.25
CA GLN A 54 -29.11 9.04 16.46
C GLN A 54 -29.10 9.98 17.69
N LEU A 55 -28.02 10.72 17.94
CA LEU A 55 -27.92 11.65 19.06
C LEU A 55 -28.91 12.83 18.94
N VAL A 56 -29.08 13.36 17.75
CA VAL A 56 -30.05 14.45 17.50
C VAL A 56 -31.48 13.95 17.63
N ASP A 57 -31.77 12.75 17.16
CA ASP A 57 -33.10 12.13 17.25
C ASP A 57 -33.47 11.80 18.69
N GLU A 58 -32.54 11.28 19.52
CA GLU A 58 -32.76 11.05 20.95
C GLU A 58 -33.06 12.36 21.72
N LEU A 59 -32.27 13.44 21.45
CA LEU A 59 -32.52 14.76 22.05
C LEU A 59 -33.83 15.37 21.61
N ASN A 60 -34.21 15.22 20.36
CA ASN A 60 -35.49 15.69 19.86
C ASN A 60 -36.67 14.90 20.45
N ALA A 61 -36.53 13.57 20.66
CA ALA A 61 -37.52 12.76 21.32
C ALA A 61 -37.72 13.17 22.80
N GLU A 62 -36.62 13.46 23.53
CA GLU A 62 -36.68 13.95 24.91
C GLU A 62 -37.37 15.29 25.01
N ASN A 63 -37.00 16.25 24.13
CA ASN A 63 -37.65 17.56 24.06
C ASN A 63 -39.15 17.48 23.75
N LYS A 64 -39.53 16.56 22.86
CA LYS A 64 -40.94 16.29 22.55
C LYS A 64 -41.70 15.73 23.75
N ASN A 65 -41.07 14.83 24.53
CA ASN A 65 -41.65 14.26 25.72
C ASN A 65 -41.89 15.34 26.80
N LYS A 66 -40.89 16.26 27.02
CA LYS A 66 -41.05 17.41 27.94
C LYS A 66 -42.16 18.34 27.49
N GLN A 67 -42.28 18.64 26.20
CA GLN A 67 -43.37 19.42 25.67
C GLN A 67 -44.73 18.81 25.86
N ASN A 68 -44.84 17.49 25.68
CA ASN A 68 -46.06 16.75 25.92
C ASN A 68 -46.47 16.81 27.41
N SER A 69 -45.50 16.69 28.33
CA SER A 69 -45.75 16.81 29.77
C SER A 69 -46.23 18.21 30.15
N ILE A 70 -45.68 19.27 29.56
CA ILE A 70 -46.16 20.66 29.74
C ILE A 70 -47.62 20.82 29.27
N ASN A 71 -47.93 20.26 28.10
CA ASN A 71 -49.27 20.34 27.53
C ASN A 71 -50.32 19.61 28.46
N ASP A 72 -49.93 18.46 29.00
CA ASP A 72 -50.77 17.72 29.93
C ASP A 72 -51.02 18.49 31.22
N LEU A 73 -49.97 19.07 31.82
CA LEU A 73 -50.12 19.93 33.02
C LEU A 73 -50.96 21.19 32.73
N GLN A 74 -50.84 21.82 31.56
CA GLN A 74 -51.69 22.93 31.14
C GLN A 74 -53.16 22.52 31.03
N TYR A 75 -53.44 21.30 30.52
CA TYR A 75 -54.78 20.74 30.47
C TYR A 75 -55.34 20.55 31.87
N GLN A 76 -54.58 19.97 32.81
CA GLN A 76 -54.97 19.80 34.20
C GLN A 76 -55.24 21.14 34.90
N LEU A 77 -54.40 22.16 34.69
CA LEU A 77 -54.57 23.50 35.19
C LEU A 77 -55.89 24.14 34.69
N ASN A 78 -56.17 24.00 33.40
CA ASN A 78 -57.41 24.51 32.81
C ASN A 78 -58.65 23.81 33.42
N LYS A 79 -58.57 22.48 33.67
CA LYS A 79 -59.61 21.73 34.30
C LYS A 79 -59.84 22.17 35.77
N ALA A 80 -58.74 22.44 36.52
CA ALA A 80 -58.82 22.92 37.87
C ALA A 80 -59.44 24.31 37.94
N ASN A 81 -59.02 25.23 37.03
CA ASN A 81 -59.62 26.56 36.94
C ASN A 81 -61.12 26.56 36.64
N LYS A 82 -61.54 25.65 35.73
CA LYS A 82 -62.99 25.47 35.46
C LYS A 82 -63.75 24.98 36.70
N THR A 83 -63.14 24.07 37.49
CA THR A 83 -63.72 23.57 38.73
C THR A 83 -63.85 24.70 39.76
N ILE A 84 -62.85 25.58 39.92
CA ILE A 84 -62.93 26.78 40.75
C ILE A 84 -64.06 27.69 40.31
N GLY A 85 -64.19 27.93 38.98
CA GLY A 85 -65.31 28.72 38.46
C GLY A 85 -66.67 28.18 38.92
N ASN A 86 -66.87 26.88 38.79
CA ASN A 86 -68.10 26.21 39.22
C ASN A 86 -68.33 26.30 40.77
N LEU A 87 -67.27 26.12 41.57
CA LEU A 87 -67.33 26.25 43.02
C LEU A 87 -67.65 27.68 43.45
N ASN A 88 -67.11 28.66 42.78
CA ASN A 88 -67.45 30.08 43.03
C ASN A 88 -68.93 30.39 42.72
N GLU A 89 -69.51 29.82 41.65
CA GLU A 89 -70.94 29.96 41.37
C GLU A 89 -71.82 29.26 42.44
N GLN A 90 -71.43 28.09 42.85
CA GLN A 90 -72.14 27.36 43.95
C GLN A 90 -72.06 28.16 45.28
N LEU A 91 -70.91 28.80 45.55
CA LEU A 91 -70.72 29.62 46.72
C LEU A 91 -71.64 30.86 46.74
N LYS A 92 -71.85 31.48 45.55
CA LYS A 92 -72.82 32.57 45.44
C LYS A 92 -74.26 32.19 45.70
N ASN A 93 -74.61 30.94 45.43
CA ASN A 93 -76.00 30.42 45.58
C ASN A 93 -76.24 29.60 46.84
N ALA A 94 -75.31 29.60 47.81
CA ALA A 94 -75.43 28.83 49.05
C ALA A 94 -76.23 29.63 50.07
N ASP A 95 -77.38 29.06 50.45
CA ASP A 95 -78.36 29.65 51.45
C ASP A 95 -78.06 29.29 52.91
N ASN A 96 -77.08 28.41 53.17
CA ASN A 96 -76.86 27.90 54.54
C ASN A 96 -75.37 28.04 54.91
N SER A 97 -75.08 28.50 56.15
CA SER A 97 -73.72 28.77 56.64
C SER A 97 -72.78 27.57 56.55
N ASP A 98 -73.27 26.36 56.77
CA ASP A 98 -72.45 25.14 56.75
C ASP A 98 -72.09 24.71 55.34
N GLN A 99 -72.98 24.91 54.35
CA GLN A 99 -72.67 24.70 52.92
C GLN A 99 -71.66 25.72 52.45
N PHE A 100 -71.70 27.01 52.90
CA PHE A 100 -70.76 28.02 52.56
C PHE A 100 -69.35 27.70 53.06
N ALA A 101 -69.24 27.21 54.33
CA ALA A 101 -67.97 26.81 54.91
C ALA A 101 -67.33 25.61 54.16
N ALA A 102 -68.15 24.59 53.82
CA ALA A 102 -67.71 23.42 53.07
C ALA A 102 -67.18 23.81 51.64
N LEU A 103 -67.92 24.65 50.93
CA LEU A 103 -67.54 25.11 49.58
C LEU A 103 -66.30 26.01 49.64
N ASN A 104 -66.11 26.84 50.66
CA ASN A 104 -64.92 27.67 50.81
C ASN A 104 -63.67 26.81 51.10
N ASN A 105 -63.76 25.74 51.86
CA ASN A 105 -62.69 24.78 52.08
C ASN A 105 -62.29 24.08 50.74
N GLN A 106 -63.27 23.62 49.95
CA GLN A 106 -63.00 23.02 48.65
C GLN A 106 -62.35 24.04 47.67
N LEU A 107 -62.76 25.29 47.72
CA LEU A 107 -62.16 26.35 46.92
C LEU A 107 -60.68 26.57 47.28
N ASN A 108 -60.38 26.64 48.58
CA ASN A 108 -59.01 26.81 49.09
C ASN A 108 -58.10 25.60 48.69
N GLU A 109 -58.63 24.37 48.80
CA GLU A 109 -57.92 23.17 48.35
C GLU A 109 -57.61 23.24 46.84
N LYS A 110 -58.58 23.63 46.02
CA LYS A 110 -58.37 23.74 44.58
C LYS A 110 -57.46 24.87 44.18
N GLN A 111 -57.49 25.97 44.94
CA GLN A 111 -56.51 27.07 44.74
C GLN A 111 -55.08 26.60 45.05
N SER A 112 -54.90 25.84 46.15
CA SER A 112 -53.57 25.26 46.47
C SER A 112 -53.08 24.27 45.38
N GLU A 113 -53.99 23.45 44.85
CA GLU A 113 -53.67 22.56 43.74
C GLU A 113 -53.23 23.34 42.46
N ILE A 114 -53.89 24.46 42.15
CA ILE A 114 -53.49 25.33 41.03
C ILE A 114 -52.12 25.96 41.25
N ASP A 115 -51.83 26.42 42.45
CA ASP A 115 -50.55 27.03 42.77
C ASP A 115 -49.41 25.99 42.60
N GLN A 116 -49.60 24.74 43.02
CA GLN A 116 -48.66 23.66 42.82
C GLN A 116 -48.47 23.31 41.31
N LEU A 117 -49.57 23.27 40.54
CA LEU A 117 -49.50 23.04 39.09
C LEU A 117 -48.77 24.18 38.37
N ASN A 118 -48.98 25.43 38.76
CA ASN A 118 -48.27 26.57 38.19
C ASN A 118 -46.77 26.50 38.49
N GLU A 119 -46.36 26.11 39.68
CA GLU A 119 -44.95 25.93 40.06
C GLU A 119 -44.31 24.83 39.18
N GLN A 120 -44.99 23.66 39.04
CA GLN A 120 -44.50 22.56 38.18
C GLN A 120 -44.38 22.99 36.69
N ILE A 121 -45.33 23.75 36.18
CA ILE A 121 -45.28 24.30 34.84
C ILE A 121 -44.09 25.25 34.70
N GLY A 122 -43.85 26.09 35.70
CA GLY A 122 -42.71 27.02 35.75
C GLY A 122 -41.36 26.25 35.63
N ASP A 123 -41.20 25.24 36.47
CA ASP A 123 -40.00 24.43 36.51
C ASP A 123 -39.73 23.67 35.20
N LEU A 124 -40.80 23.07 34.63
CA LEU A 124 -40.68 22.36 33.33
C LEU A 124 -40.37 23.31 32.17
N ASN A 125 -40.93 24.50 32.18
CA ASN A 125 -40.62 25.52 31.17
C ASN A 125 -39.16 25.99 31.29
N ALA A 126 -38.62 26.17 32.49
CA ALA A 126 -37.22 26.48 32.71
C ALA A 126 -36.31 25.36 32.17
N GLN A 127 -36.61 24.08 32.50
CA GLN A 127 -35.87 22.94 32.01
C GLN A 127 -35.96 22.80 30.49
N LEU A 128 -37.09 23.06 29.87
CA LEU A 128 -37.25 23.06 28.40
C LEU A 128 -36.41 24.13 27.71
N ASN A 129 -36.36 25.33 28.27
CA ASN A 129 -35.55 26.46 27.75
C ASN A 129 -34.05 26.14 27.85
N ASP A 130 -33.61 25.58 28.96
CA ASP A 130 -32.23 25.14 29.13
C ASP A 130 -31.85 24.06 28.15
N ALA A 131 -32.73 23.04 27.94
CA ALA A 131 -32.51 21.97 26.97
C ALA A 131 -32.46 22.47 25.51
N LYS A 132 -33.30 23.48 25.19
CA LYS A 132 -33.23 24.16 23.87
C LYS A 132 -31.90 24.91 23.67
N ALA A 133 -31.45 25.63 24.68
CA ALA A 133 -30.17 26.36 24.60
C ALA A 133 -28.98 25.39 24.44
N GLU A 134 -29.00 24.22 25.11
CA GLU A 134 -27.99 23.19 24.98
C GLU A 134 -28.00 22.54 23.58
N ASN A 135 -29.19 22.31 23.03
CA ASN A 135 -29.35 21.78 21.66
C ASN A 135 -28.80 22.75 20.62
N ASP A 136 -29.05 24.05 20.77
CA ASP A 136 -28.49 25.06 19.86
C ASP A 136 -26.96 25.16 19.98
N LYS A 137 -26.40 24.97 21.15
CA LYS A 137 -24.95 24.90 21.36
C LYS A 137 -24.33 23.70 20.70
N LEU A 138 -24.95 22.53 20.86
CA LEU A 138 -24.52 21.29 20.21
C LEU A 138 -24.61 21.37 18.68
N LYS A 139 -25.64 22.02 18.15
CA LYS A 139 -25.81 22.26 16.73
C LYS A 139 -24.68 23.12 16.14
N ARG A 140 -24.29 24.21 16.82
CA ARG A 140 -23.17 25.06 16.44
C ARG A 140 -21.82 24.31 16.48
N GLN A 141 -21.60 23.49 17.52
CA GLN A 141 -20.40 22.66 17.60
C GLN A 141 -20.34 21.64 16.45
N LEU A 142 -21.49 21.05 16.12
CA LEU A 142 -21.63 20.13 15.01
C LEU A 142 -21.27 20.77 13.67
N ASP A 143 -21.77 21.98 13.41
CA ASP A 143 -21.50 22.69 12.18
C ASP A 143 -20.02 23.10 12.08
N SER A 144 -19.38 23.45 13.21
CA SER A 144 -17.95 23.70 13.29
C SER A 144 -17.14 22.44 12.95
N ILE A 145 -17.51 21.27 13.49
CA ILE A 145 -16.85 19.98 13.18
C ILE A 145 -17.04 19.61 11.71
N LYS A 146 -18.24 19.85 11.14
CA LYS A 146 -18.48 19.64 9.69
C LYS A 146 -17.55 20.51 8.84
N ALA A 147 -17.40 21.79 9.17
CA ALA A 147 -16.51 22.70 8.44
C ALA A 147 -15.05 22.24 8.48
N VAL A 148 -14.56 21.83 9.66
CA VAL A 148 -13.20 21.29 9.83
C VAL A 148 -13.01 19.97 9.06
N ASN A 149 -13.98 19.08 9.11
CA ASN A 149 -13.93 17.80 8.37
C ASN A 149 -13.96 18.04 6.85
N LEU A 150 -14.75 19.01 6.37
CA LEU A 150 -14.77 19.38 4.97
C LEU A 150 -13.41 19.93 4.52
N GLN A 151 -12.78 20.78 5.31
CA GLN A 151 -11.42 21.27 5.03
C GLN A 151 -10.37 20.15 5.05
N LEU A 152 -10.45 19.23 6.02
CA LEU A 152 -9.55 18.08 6.11
C LEU A 152 -9.75 17.13 4.93
N SER A 153 -10.99 16.89 4.49
CA SER A 153 -11.27 16.04 3.34
C SER A 153 -10.82 16.68 2.02
N GLN A 154 -10.99 17.98 1.86
CA GLN A 154 -10.48 18.73 0.70
C GLN A 154 -8.95 18.74 0.65
N ASN A 155 -8.27 18.94 1.78
CA ASN A 155 -6.80 18.85 1.86
C ASN A 155 -6.29 17.42 1.61
N LYS A 156 -6.99 16.40 2.12
CA LYS A 156 -6.68 15.00 1.89
C LYS A 156 -6.87 14.61 0.42
N ASN A 157 -7.94 15.08 -0.23
CA ASN A 157 -8.19 14.85 -1.64
C ASN A 157 -7.19 15.59 -2.55
N ARG A 158 -6.76 16.80 -2.21
CA ARG A 158 -5.70 17.51 -2.94
C ARG A 158 -4.36 16.77 -2.86
N SER A 159 -3.98 16.26 -1.69
CA SER A 159 -2.74 15.49 -1.52
C SER A 159 -2.79 14.14 -2.25
N ALA A 160 -3.96 13.51 -2.32
CA ALA A 160 -4.15 12.22 -2.99
C ALA A 160 -4.18 12.29 -4.52
N LYS A 161 -4.51 13.45 -5.10
CA LYS A 161 -4.56 13.68 -6.55
C LYS A 161 -3.26 14.23 -7.13
N SER A 162 -2.28 14.53 -6.31
CA SER A 162 -1.01 15.12 -6.78
C SER A 162 -0.18 14.10 -7.55
N PRO A 163 0.26 14.40 -8.76
CA PRO A 163 1.19 13.57 -9.49
C PRO A 163 2.54 13.51 -8.76
N ILE A 164 3.31 12.49 -9.07
CA ILE A 164 4.61 12.25 -8.45
C ILE A 164 5.70 12.15 -9.50
N VAL A 165 6.90 12.53 -9.13
CA VAL A 165 8.13 12.22 -9.86
C VAL A 165 9.05 11.46 -8.90
N GLY A 166 9.64 10.37 -9.37
CA GLY A 166 10.53 9.58 -8.54
C GLY A 166 11.77 9.12 -9.27
N VAL A 167 12.80 8.86 -8.49
CA VAL A 167 14.02 8.19 -8.90
C VAL A 167 14.17 6.96 -8.02
N GLU A 168 14.39 5.80 -8.62
CA GLU A 168 14.62 4.54 -7.91
C GLU A 168 15.86 3.84 -8.42
N ALA A 169 16.59 3.22 -7.50
CA ALA A 169 17.66 2.29 -7.77
C ALA A 169 17.26 0.90 -7.30
N ASN A 170 17.57 -0.10 -8.11
CA ASN A 170 17.32 -1.50 -7.78
C ASN A 170 18.62 -2.28 -7.89
N MET A 171 18.87 -3.16 -6.94
CA MET A 171 19.99 -4.10 -6.96
C MET A 171 19.49 -5.47 -6.52
N GLY A 172 19.88 -6.51 -7.25
CA GLY A 172 19.46 -7.85 -6.93
C GLY A 172 20.22 -8.94 -7.65
N SER A 173 20.00 -10.17 -7.22
CA SER A 173 20.64 -11.33 -7.82
C SER A 173 19.97 -11.74 -9.13
N VAL A 174 20.77 -12.16 -10.10
CA VAL A 174 20.28 -12.73 -11.36
C VAL A 174 20.33 -14.25 -11.23
N LEU A 175 19.17 -14.87 -11.27
CA LEU A 175 19.01 -16.32 -11.18
C LEU A 175 18.67 -16.88 -12.55
N LEU A 176 19.57 -17.68 -13.10
CA LEU A 176 19.39 -18.37 -14.36
C LEU A 176 18.53 -19.65 -14.16
N SER A 177 17.66 -19.96 -15.11
CA SER A 177 17.01 -21.26 -15.14
C SER A 177 18.04 -22.32 -15.59
N SER A 178 18.14 -23.41 -14.85
CA SER A 178 19.05 -24.53 -15.21
C SER A 178 18.70 -25.16 -16.55
N SER A 179 17.45 -25.12 -16.96
CA SER A 179 16.99 -25.67 -18.25
C SER A 179 17.49 -24.90 -19.47
N GLY A 180 18.05 -23.72 -19.30
CA GLY A 180 18.56 -22.88 -20.39
C GLY A 180 20.06 -23.03 -20.64
N LEU A 181 20.81 -23.66 -19.74
CA LEU A 181 22.23 -23.93 -19.88
C LEU A 181 22.42 -25.34 -20.47
N SER A 182 23.31 -25.45 -21.45
CA SER A 182 23.73 -26.75 -21.96
C SER A 182 24.81 -27.35 -21.05
N ASN A 183 24.78 -28.68 -20.85
CA ASN A 183 25.84 -29.34 -20.14
C ASN A 183 27.19 -29.12 -20.90
N PRO A 184 28.29 -28.81 -20.25
CA PRO A 184 28.59 -28.92 -18.80
C PRO A 184 28.52 -27.59 -18.03
N TRP A 185 27.76 -26.61 -18.51
CA TRP A 185 27.70 -25.30 -17.85
C TRP A 185 26.73 -25.29 -16.66
N GLU A 186 27.16 -24.72 -15.57
CA GLU A 186 26.39 -24.49 -14.35
C GLU A 186 26.13 -23.00 -14.12
N LYS A 187 25.05 -22.69 -13.43
CA LYS A 187 24.68 -21.30 -13.10
C LYS A 187 25.60 -20.71 -12.04
N ALA A 188 26.07 -19.49 -12.27
CA ALA A 188 26.78 -18.68 -11.28
C ALA A 188 25.97 -17.45 -10.86
N LEU A 189 26.17 -17.00 -9.64
CA LEU A 189 25.45 -15.86 -9.08
C LEU A 189 26.04 -14.53 -9.57
N THR A 190 25.18 -13.63 -10.03
CA THR A 190 25.57 -12.26 -10.40
C THR A 190 24.59 -11.23 -9.88
N TRP A 191 24.98 -9.96 -9.91
CA TRP A 191 24.19 -8.86 -9.36
C TRP A 191 23.77 -7.88 -10.47
N ASN A 192 22.46 -7.79 -10.68
CA ASN A 192 21.83 -6.78 -11.50
C ASN A 192 21.88 -5.39 -10.83
N LYS A 193 22.03 -4.35 -11.64
CA LYS A 193 21.94 -2.95 -11.23
C LYS A 193 21.01 -2.20 -12.16
N GLN A 194 20.05 -1.47 -11.60
CA GLN A 194 19.06 -0.72 -12.36
C GLN A 194 18.83 0.66 -11.70
N ALA A 195 18.70 1.69 -12.51
CA ALA A 195 18.27 3.02 -12.10
C ALA A 195 17.13 3.47 -12.99
N THR A 196 16.09 4.07 -12.41
CA THR A 196 14.87 4.48 -13.14
C THR A 196 14.41 5.85 -12.66
N ILE A 197 14.07 6.73 -13.59
CA ILE A 197 13.32 7.96 -13.31
C ILE A 197 11.90 7.72 -13.81
N TYR A 198 10.90 8.02 -12.99
CA TYR A 198 9.51 7.78 -13.33
C TYR A 198 8.60 8.94 -12.94
N PHE A 199 7.51 9.06 -13.67
CA PHE A 199 6.39 9.93 -13.39
C PHE A 199 5.19 9.06 -13.03
N GLY A 200 4.48 9.42 -11.97
CA GLY A 200 3.25 8.76 -11.55
C GLY A 200 2.08 9.73 -11.62
N THR A 201 0.96 9.25 -12.13
CA THR A 201 -0.30 9.99 -12.04
C THR A 201 -0.69 10.10 -10.57
N GLY A 202 -1.43 11.12 -10.22
CA GLY A 202 -2.14 11.12 -8.95
C GLY A 202 -3.18 10.00 -8.93
N ARG A 203 -3.93 9.92 -7.85
CA ARG A 203 -5.01 8.94 -7.66
C ARG A 203 -6.02 9.01 -8.82
N LEU A 204 -6.23 7.88 -9.50
CA LEU A 204 -7.15 7.77 -10.63
C LEU A 204 -8.61 7.68 -10.19
N THR A 205 -8.89 7.06 -9.03
CA THR A 205 -10.25 6.87 -8.51
C THR A 205 -10.39 7.40 -7.09
N GLU A 206 -11.56 7.87 -6.71
CA GLU A 206 -11.81 8.37 -5.34
C GLU A 206 -11.89 7.23 -4.32
N SER A 207 -12.42 6.08 -4.72
CA SER A 207 -12.65 4.94 -3.84
C SER A 207 -11.42 4.08 -3.59
N PHE A 208 -10.47 4.01 -4.55
CA PHE A 208 -9.31 3.14 -4.46
C PHE A 208 -8.00 3.89 -4.74
N PRO A 209 -6.94 3.69 -3.93
CA PRO A 209 -5.66 4.38 -4.11
C PRO A 209 -4.85 3.77 -5.26
N ILE A 210 -5.36 3.85 -6.49
CA ILE A 210 -4.71 3.34 -7.69
C ILE A 210 -4.10 4.50 -8.47
N SER A 211 -2.86 4.33 -8.94
CA SER A 211 -2.15 5.25 -9.84
C SER A 211 -1.39 4.48 -10.91
N ILE A 212 -1.05 5.16 -12.01
CA ILE A 212 -0.20 4.63 -13.07
C ILE A 212 1.15 5.34 -12.98
N GLU A 213 2.22 4.57 -13.07
CA GLU A 213 3.59 5.07 -13.14
C GLU A 213 4.20 4.66 -14.49
N ALA A 214 4.88 5.60 -15.15
CA ALA A 214 5.68 5.34 -16.33
C ALA A 214 7.04 6.03 -16.21
N GLY A 215 8.08 5.44 -16.77
CA GLY A 215 9.42 5.97 -16.60
C GLY A 215 10.39 5.55 -17.69
N VAL A 216 11.63 5.97 -17.51
CA VAL A 216 12.79 5.55 -18.29
C VAL A 216 13.88 5.13 -17.34
N GLY A 217 14.52 4.01 -17.62
CA GLY A 217 15.57 3.46 -16.78
C GLY A 217 16.72 2.89 -17.59
N PHE A 218 17.80 2.65 -16.88
CA PHE A 218 18.97 1.95 -17.39
C PHE A 218 19.22 0.73 -16.49
N ARG A 219 19.47 -0.43 -17.12
CA ARG A 219 19.80 -1.68 -16.44
C ARG A 219 21.11 -2.23 -16.96
N SER A 220 22.02 -2.59 -16.05
CA SER A 220 23.14 -3.47 -16.33
C SER A 220 22.82 -4.85 -15.78
N LEU A 221 22.62 -5.80 -16.67
CA LEU A 221 22.18 -7.15 -16.38
C LEU A 221 23.30 -8.15 -16.71
N PRO A 222 24.14 -8.54 -15.75
CA PRO A 222 25.11 -9.59 -15.91
C PRO A 222 24.47 -10.96 -15.68
N MET A 223 24.76 -11.90 -16.57
CA MET A 223 24.54 -13.33 -16.40
C MET A 223 25.89 -14.03 -16.27
N ALA A 224 26.02 -15.05 -15.46
CA ALA A 224 27.25 -15.82 -15.36
C ALA A 224 26.96 -17.32 -15.31
N ALA A 225 27.87 -18.09 -15.91
CA ALA A 225 27.89 -19.53 -15.85
C ALA A 225 29.32 -20.01 -15.57
N SER A 226 29.44 -21.05 -14.77
CA SER A 226 30.70 -21.75 -14.49
C SER A 226 30.73 -23.04 -15.27
N PHE A 227 31.89 -23.39 -15.80
CA PHE A 227 32.10 -24.67 -16.43
C PHE A 227 32.40 -25.71 -15.36
N ALA A 228 31.76 -26.90 -15.45
CA ALA A 228 31.99 -27.99 -14.52
C ALA A 228 33.43 -28.52 -14.71
N SER A 229 34.24 -28.44 -13.69
CA SER A 229 35.69 -28.76 -13.73
C SER A 229 35.99 -30.20 -14.06
N ASP A 230 35.02 -31.10 -13.91
CA ASP A 230 35.20 -32.52 -14.09
C ASP A 230 34.74 -33.02 -15.48
N TYR A 231 34.34 -32.12 -16.37
CA TYR A 231 33.83 -32.49 -17.67
C TYR A 231 34.92 -32.35 -18.75
N PRO A 232 35.51 -33.44 -19.23
CA PRO A 232 36.51 -33.40 -20.29
C PRO A 232 35.88 -33.09 -21.65
N ILE A 233 36.55 -32.24 -22.44
CA ILE A 233 36.18 -31.96 -23.83
C ILE A 233 37.19 -32.61 -24.74
N SER A 234 36.74 -33.54 -25.61
CA SER A 234 37.61 -34.11 -26.65
C SER A 234 38.07 -33.02 -27.62
N ALA A 235 39.35 -32.94 -27.83
CA ALA A 235 40.01 -32.00 -28.71
C ALA A 235 41.18 -32.70 -29.41
N THR A 236 41.70 -32.08 -30.49
CA THR A 236 42.84 -32.56 -31.23
C THR A 236 43.86 -31.46 -31.27
N ASP A 237 45.14 -31.78 -31.02
CA ASP A 237 46.23 -30.79 -31.06
C ASP A 237 46.73 -30.52 -32.48
N ILE A 238 47.74 -29.70 -32.60
CA ILE A 238 48.36 -29.30 -33.90
C ILE A 238 49.02 -30.48 -34.62
N ASP A 239 49.41 -31.52 -33.90
CA ASP A 239 50.02 -32.73 -34.42
C ASP A 239 48.98 -33.83 -34.71
N HIS A 240 47.69 -33.51 -34.70
CA HIS A 240 46.55 -34.40 -34.88
C HIS A 240 46.45 -35.49 -33.82
N CYS A 241 47.00 -35.27 -32.64
CA CYS A 241 46.82 -36.19 -31.51
C CYS A 241 45.56 -35.83 -30.72
N ASP A 242 44.72 -36.83 -30.47
CA ASP A 242 43.50 -36.60 -29.66
C ASP A 242 43.81 -36.52 -28.17
N TYR A 243 43.23 -35.52 -27.50
CA TYR A 243 43.36 -35.32 -26.09
C TYR A 243 42.03 -34.88 -25.45
N GLU A 244 41.91 -35.01 -24.15
CA GLU A 244 40.82 -34.44 -23.36
C GLU A 244 41.24 -33.12 -22.73
N ALA A 245 40.61 -32.02 -23.14
CA ALA A 245 40.82 -30.72 -22.52
C ALA A 245 40.05 -30.66 -21.20
N ILE A 246 40.77 -30.31 -20.13
CA ILE A 246 40.24 -30.14 -18.76
C ILE A 246 40.36 -28.69 -18.42
N TYR A 247 39.23 -28.07 -18.09
CA TYR A 247 39.13 -26.65 -17.72
C TYR A 247 38.83 -26.54 -16.24
N LYS A 248 39.61 -25.73 -15.50
CA LYS A 248 39.40 -25.43 -14.09
C LYS A 248 39.14 -23.92 -13.93
N ASP A 249 38.18 -23.58 -13.05
CA ASP A 249 37.79 -22.20 -12.71
C ASP A 249 37.26 -21.35 -13.89
N LEU A 250 36.92 -22.00 -15.01
CA LEU A 250 36.38 -21.31 -16.17
C LEU A 250 34.98 -20.75 -15.88
N THR A 251 34.85 -19.44 -15.92
CA THR A 251 33.58 -18.71 -15.77
C THR A 251 33.33 -17.78 -16.93
N GLU A 252 32.13 -17.86 -17.51
CA GLU A 252 31.67 -16.89 -18.50
C GLU A 252 30.72 -15.87 -17.82
N LYS A 253 30.85 -14.61 -18.23
CA LYS A 253 29.98 -13.53 -17.80
C LYS A 253 29.50 -12.72 -19.01
N LEU A 254 28.21 -12.80 -19.31
CA LEU A 254 27.55 -12.00 -20.34
C LEU A 254 26.86 -10.81 -19.65
N THR A 255 27.33 -9.60 -19.92
CA THR A 255 26.74 -8.36 -19.37
C THR A 255 25.98 -7.62 -20.45
N MET A 256 24.69 -7.44 -20.25
CA MET A 256 23.81 -6.67 -21.14
C MET A 256 23.52 -5.31 -20.50
N ASN A 257 23.67 -4.23 -21.28
CA ASN A 257 23.25 -2.90 -20.89
C ASN A 257 22.00 -2.53 -21.67
N CYS A 258 20.94 -2.18 -20.95
CA CYS A 258 19.62 -1.98 -21.50
C CYS A 258 19.05 -0.62 -21.12
N VAL A 259 18.29 -0.02 -22.03
CA VAL A 259 17.33 1.05 -21.71
C VAL A 259 15.96 0.42 -21.53
N GLU A 260 15.22 0.89 -20.53
CA GLU A 260 13.94 0.32 -20.12
C GLU A 260 12.87 1.41 -20.00
N ILE A 261 11.63 1.01 -20.30
CA ILE A 261 10.45 1.89 -20.20
C ILE A 261 9.43 1.19 -19.30
N PRO A 262 9.57 1.24 -17.97
CA PRO A 262 8.61 0.61 -17.08
C PRO A 262 7.27 1.33 -17.12
N VAL A 263 6.18 0.55 -17.20
CA VAL A 263 4.80 1.01 -17.02
C VAL A 263 4.17 0.15 -15.94
N ARG A 264 3.73 0.78 -14.86
CA ARG A 264 3.28 0.09 -13.64
C ARG A 264 1.96 0.62 -13.14
N LEU A 265 1.11 -0.26 -12.66
CA LEU A 265 -0.04 0.05 -11.83
C LEU A 265 0.42 0.01 -10.37
N CYS A 266 0.19 1.08 -9.64
CA CYS A 266 0.53 1.19 -8.22
C CYS A 266 -0.76 1.21 -7.40
N ILE A 267 -0.85 0.35 -6.40
CA ILE A 267 -1.87 0.31 -5.35
C ILE A 267 -1.22 0.82 -4.07
N GLY A 268 -1.81 1.82 -3.45
CA GLY A 268 -1.20 2.57 -2.35
C GLY A 268 -0.62 3.88 -2.83
N GLN A 269 -0.70 4.90 -2.00
CA GLN A 269 -0.24 6.24 -2.36
C GLN A 269 0.72 6.81 -1.34
N PRO A 270 1.69 7.63 -1.79
CA PRO A 270 2.56 8.35 -0.90
C PRO A 270 1.74 9.27 0.01
N SER A 271 2.00 9.21 1.31
CA SER A 271 1.42 10.07 2.33
C SER A 271 2.50 10.98 2.89
N LYS A 272 2.20 12.28 3.02
CA LYS A 272 3.15 13.28 3.55
C LYS A 272 3.29 13.19 5.07
N ASP A 273 2.27 12.67 5.74
CA ASP A 273 2.16 12.73 7.20
C ASP A 273 2.49 11.41 7.89
N LYS A 274 2.53 10.31 7.14
CA LYS A 274 2.75 8.98 7.70
C LYS A 274 3.38 8.03 6.70
N VAL A 275 4.03 7.00 7.21
CA VAL A 275 4.48 5.87 6.40
C VAL A 275 3.29 5.24 5.70
N SER A 276 3.40 5.01 4.41
CA SER A 276 2.38 4.36 3.59
C SER A 276 2.98 3.23 2.79
N VAL A 277 2.24 2.13 2.67
CA VAL A 277 2.66 0.95 1.91
C VAL A 277 2.14 1.01 0.49
N TYR A 278 2.83 0.35 -0.41
CA TYR A 278 2.42 0.20 -1.80
C TYR A 278 2.66 -1.22 -2.32
N ALA A 279 1.88 -1.58 -3.32
CA ALA A 279 2.14 -2.70 -4.20
C ALA A 279 2.10 -2.21 -5.66
N LYS A 280 3.05 -2.65 -6.48
CA LYS A 280 3.13 -2.29 -7.90
C LYS A 280 3.18 -3.55 -8.75
N ILE A 281 2.48 -3.52 -9.87
CA ILE A 281 2.55 -4.56 -10.90
C ILE A 281 2.63 -3.89 -12.26
N GLY A 282 3.44 -4.43 -13.16
CA GLY A 282 3.58 -3.82 -14.46
C GLY A 282 4.38 -4.59 -15.46
N VAL A 283 4.66 -3.93 -16.57
CA VAL A 283 5.50 -4.44 -17.65
C VAL A 283 6.62 -3.44 -17.94
N THR A 284 7.76 -3.97 -18.36
CA THR A 284 8.93 -3.17 -18.68
C THR A 284 9.48 -3.61 -20.04
N PRO A 285 9.10 -2.94 -21.14
CA PRO A 285 9.85 -3.00 -22.38
C PRO A 285 11.33 -2.63 -22.15
N SER A 286 12.23 -3.41 -22.71
CA SER A 286 13.68 -3.27 -22.54
C SER A 286 14.39 -3.43 -23.87
N PHE A 287 15.32 -2.52 -24.17
CA PHE A 287 16.11 -2.52 -25.39
C PHE A 287 17.58 -2.69 -25.04
N ILE A 288 18.21 -3.75 -25.58
CA ILE A 288 19.64 -4.03 -25.39
C ILE A 288 20.44 -3.05 -26.24
N LEU A 289 21.22 -2.18 -25.59
CA LEU A 289 22.13 -1.24 -26.22
C LEU A 289 23.45 -1.90 -26.58
N SER A 290 24.00 -2.68 -25.65
CA SER A 290 25.25 -3.38 -25.81
C SER A 290 25.25 -4.65 -25.00
N ALA A 291 25.96 -5.66 -25.47
CA ALA A 291 26.27 -6.87 -24.72
C ALA A 291 27.75 -7.19 -24.84
N LYS A 292 28.35 -7.64 -23.74
CA LYS A 292 29.75 -8.03 -23.66
C LYS A 292 29.86 -9.38 -22.97
N LEU A 293 30.49 -10.33 -23.66
CA LEU A 293 30.92 -11.59 -23.08
C LEU A 293 32.34 -11.45 -22.56
N ALA A 294 32.60 -11.93 -21.37
CA ALA A 294 33.94 -11.98 -20.78
C ALA A 294 34.11 -13.30 -20.03
N ASN A 295 35.28 -13.82 -20.02
CA ASN A 295 35.68 -14.92 -19.16
C ASN A 295 36.77 -14.41 -18.18
N GLY A 296 36.76 -14.95 -16.98
CA GLY A 296 37.84 -14.76 -16.02
C GLY A 296 39.05 -15.62 -16.36
N SER A 297 40.09 -15.47 -15.57
CA SER A 297 41.26 -16.34 -15.62
C SER A 297 40.86 -17.78 -15.33
N TYR A 298 41.40 -18.71 -16.08
CA TYR A 298 41.13 -20.15 -15.93
C TYR A 298 42.37 -20.98 -16.24
N THR A 299 42.36 -22.25 -15.83
CA THR A 299 43.42 -23.19 -16.14
C THR A 299 42.92 -24.15 -17.22
N LYS A 300 43.74 -24.43 -18.26
CA LYS A 300 43.50 -25.42 -19.30
C LYS A 300 44.61 -26.47 -19.30
N GLN A 301 44.25 -27.69 -19.11
CA GLN A 301 45.15 -28.87 -19.13
C GLN A 301 44.72 -29.82 -20.24
N GLY A 302 45.66 -30.59 -20.77
CA GLY A 302 45.38 -31.63 -21.79
C GLY A 302 45.75 -32.99 -21.27
N TYR A 303 44.76 -33.91 -21.21
CA TYR A 303 45.01 -35.34 -20.89
C TYR A 303 45.03 -36.16 -22.13
N TYR A 304 46.17 -36.76 -22.41
CA TYR A 304 46.39 -37.64 -23.55
C TYR A 304 46.23 -39.11 -23.11
N GLN A 305 45.12 -39.72 -23.49
CA GLN A 305 44.80 -41.09 -23.07
C GLN A 305 45.82 -42.12 -23.56
N ASN A 306 46.34 -41.95 -24.78
CA ASN A 306 47.28 -42.86 -25.38
C ASN A 306 48.61 -42.98 -24.60
N TRP A 307 48.96 -41.91 -23.89
CA TRP A 307 50.19 -41.86 -23.12
C TRP A 307 49.96 -41.84 -21.62
N ASN A 308 48.69 -41.76 -21.20
CA ASN A 308 48.29 -41.62 -19.80
C ASN A 308 49.03 -40.46 -19.11
N VAL A 309 49.14 -39.31 -19.80
CA VAL A 309 49.88 -38.11 -19.34
C VAL A 309 48.97 -36.92 -19.40
N THR A 310 48.99 -36.08 -18.36
CA THR A 310 48.38 -34.76 -18.35
C THR A 310 49.46 -33.71 -18.56
N PHE A 311 49.33 -32.85 -19.56
CA PHE A 311 50.17 -31.73 -19.79
C PHE A 311 49.55 -30.50 -19.17
N GLU A 312 50.34 -29.78 -18.37
CA GLU A 312 49.97 -28.54 -17.69
C GLU A 312 50.99 -27.46 -18.07
N ASP A 313 50.56 -26.21 -18.24
CA ASP A 313 51.40 -25.05 -18.39
C ASP A 313 52.42 -25.18 -19.57
N ILE A 314 51.96 -25.66 -20.72
CA ILE A 314 52.73 -25.73 -21.99
C ILE A 314 52.02 -24.82 -23.00
N GLU A 315 52.44 -23.56 -23.07
CA GLU A 315 51.79 -22.53 -23.89
C GLU A 315 51.79 -22.88 -25.39
N GLU A 316 52.87 -23.57 -25.87
CA GLU A 316 52.97 -23.99 -27.26
C GLU A 316 51.86 -24.99 -27.67
N LEU A 317 51.36 -25.78 -26.73
CA LEU A 317 50.22 -26.68 -26.91
C LEU A 317 48.91 -26.07 -26.55
N GLY A 318 48.90 -24.78 -26.11
CA GLY A 318 47.70 -24.08 -25.64
C GLY A 318 47.23 -24.49 -24.28
N PHE A 319 48.11 -25.07 -23.42
CA PHE A 319 47.83 -25.38 -21.99
C PHE A 319 48.48 -24.34 -21.09
N PHE A 320 47.74 -23.84 -20.14
CA PHE A 320 48.18 -22.74 -19.29
C PHE A 320 47.50 -22.76 -17.93
N ASN A 321 48.17 -22.20 -16.95
CA ASN A 321 47.68 -21.94 -15.60
C ASN A 321 47.30 -20.48 -15.43
N ASN A 322 46.09 -20.21 -14.91
CA ASN A 322 45.62 -18.82 -14.63
C ASN A 322 45.75 -17.85 -15.81
N GLY A 323 45.47 -18.33 -17.01
CA GLY A 323 45.50 -17.55 -18.23
C GLY A 323 44.16 -17.48 -18.91
N GLY A 324 44.19 -17.11 -20.19
CA GLY A 324 43.01 -17.19 -21.07
C GLY A 324 41.89 -16.17 -20.78
N GLU A 325 42.18 -15.11 -20.00
CA GLU A 325 41.22 -14.00 -19.83
C GLU A 325 40.91 -13.35 -21.17
N GLY A 326 39.64 -13.09 -21.39
CA GLY A 326 39.20 -12.46 -22.63
C GLY A 326 37.87 -11.74 -22.52
N SER A 327 37.64 -10.85 -23.46
CA SER A 327 36.31 -10.23 -23.55
C SER A 327 36.02 -9.85 -25.01
N GLN A 328 34.78 -10.11 -25.41
CA GLN A 328 34.29 -9.85 -26.74
C GLN A 328 32.95 -9.15 -26.74
N THR A 329 32.66 -8.39 -27.79
CA THR A 329 31.33 -7.84 -28.00
C THR A 329 30.39 -8.95 -28.44
N ALA A 330 29.31 -9.12 -27.72
CA ALA A 330 28.26 -10.03 -28.06
C ALA A 330 27.11 -9.29 -28.76
N THR A 331 26.67 -9.83 -29.88
CA THR A 331 25.53 -9.29 -30.63
C THR A 331 24.30 -10.13 -30.34
N PRO A 332 23.22 -9.53 -29.76
CA PRO A 332 21.99 -10.24 -29.53
C PRO A 332 21.24 -10.46 -30.85
N ASP A 333 20.64 -11.63 -31.04
CA ASP A 333 19.71 -11.93 -32.13
C ASP A 333 18.44 -11.08 -32.04
N LYS A 334 18.02 -10.74 -30.80
CA LYS A 334 16.89 -9.87 -30.50
C LYS A 334 17.32 -8.79 -29.54
N ARG A 335 17.13 -7.53 -29.93
CA ARG A 335 17.45 -6.36 -29.09
C ARG A 335 16.30 -5.97 -28.15
N PHE A 336 15.11 -6.50 -28.36
CA PHE A 336 13.92 -6.17 -27.58
C PHE A 336 13.56 -7.32 -26.63
N ASN A 337 13.33 -6.95 -25.38
CA ASN A 337 12.82 -7.84 -24.34
C ASN A 337 11.63 -7.20 -23.63
N LEU A 338 10.73 -8.05 -23.11
CA LEU A 338 9.59 -7.63 -22.32
C LEU A 338 9.65 -8.33 -20.96
N TRP A 339 9.65 -7.53 -19.90
CA TRP A 339 9.67 -8.00 -18.52
C TRP A 339 8.34 -7.76 -17.83
N GLY A 340 7.83 -8.72 -17.08
CA GLY A 340 6.84 -8.52 -16.04
C GLY A 340 7.54 -8.14 -14.76
N ASN A 341 6.95 -7.22 -14.00
CA ASN A 341 7.48 -6.83 -12.70
C ASN A 341 6.37 -6.76 -11.64
N ALA A 342 6.74 -7.10 -10.42
CA ALA A 342 5.93 -6.91 -9.23
C ALA A 342 6.82 -6.33 -8.14
N ALA A 343 6.32 -5.34 -7.40
CA ALA A 343 7.05 -4.73 -6.29
C ALA A 343 6.12 -4.47 -5.12
N PHE A 344 6.68 -4.49 -3.92
CA PHE A 344 6.01 -4.06 -2.70
C PHE A 344 6.99 -3.30 -1.81
N GLY A 345 6.47 -2.35 -1.05
CA GLY A 345 7.34 -1.54 -0.21
C GLY A 345 6.59 -0.46 0.56
N ALA A 346 7.35 0.51 1.03
CA ALA A 346 6.83 1.62 1.80
C ALA A 346 7.40 2.96 1.32
N TYR A 347 6.57 3.99 1.41
CA TYR A 347 6.97 5.39 1.33
C TYR A 347 7.12 5.94 2.74
N VAL A 348 8.29 6.47 3.06
CA VAL A 348 8.62 7.09 4.34
C VAL A 348 8.74 8.59 4.12
N PRO A 349 7.92 9.44 4.75
CA PRO A 349 8.00 10.88 4.56
C PRO A 349 9.31 11.44 5.13
N LEU A 350 10.03 12.21 4.31
CA LEU A 350 11.24 12.97 4.70
C LEU A 350 10.92 14.46 4.88
N GLY A 351 9.75 14.91 4.41
CA GLY A 351 9.33 16.30 4.49
C GLY A 351 7.98 16.51 3.80
N SER A 352 7.59 17.76 3.57
CA SER A 352 6.27 18.13 3.06
C SER A 352 5.96 17.63 1.63
N SER A 353 6.98 17.32 0.84
CA SER A 353 6.82 16.88 -0.56
C SER A 353 7.78 15.78 -0.97
N LEU A 354 8.77 15.45 -0.12
CA LEU A 354 9.80 14.45 -0.40
C LEU A 354 9.56 13.21 0.46
N LEU A 355 9.61 12.04 -0.18
CA LEU A 355 9.47 10.74 0.47
C LEU A 355 10.63 9.83 0.07
N PHE A 356 11.05 9.00 0.99
CA PHE A 356 11.94 7.88 0.71
C PHE A 356 11.10 6.64 0.39
N ASN A 357 11.47 5.96 -0.70
CA ASN A 357 10.85 4.71 -1.14
C ASN A 357 11.82 3.56 -0.85
N VAL A 358 11.34 2.53 -0.17
CA VAL A 358 12.10 1.31 0.08
C VAL A 358 11.20 0.09 -0.12
N GLY A 359 11.73 -0.96 -0.76
CA GLY A 359 10.93 -2.16 -1.01
C GLY A 359 11.71 -3.29 -1.65
N ALA A 360 10.96 -4.29 -2.06
CA ALA A 360 11.43 -5.41 -2.86
C ALA A 360 10.70 -5.44 -4.20
N LYS A 361 11.43 -5.81 -5.25
CA LYS A 361 10.95 -5.89 -6.62
C LYS A 361 11.36 -7.23 -7.21
N LEU A 362 10.48 -7.82 -7.97
CA LEU A 362 10.70 -9.03 -8.73
C LEU A 362 10.55 -8.72 -10.21
N ASP A 363 11.57 -9.03 -11.01
CA ASP A 363 11.50 -8.98 -12.47
C ASP A 363 11.54 -10.40 -13.02
N TYR A 364 10.65 -10.68 -13.98
CA TYR A 364 10.53 -11.95 -14.68
C TYR A 364 10.34 -11.70 -16.17
N PRO A 365 11.14 -12.29 -17.07
CA PRO A 365 11.01 -12.07 -18.49
C PRO A 365 9.74 -12.76 -19.02
N ILE A 366 8.89 -11.97 -19.66
CA ILE A 366 7.72 -12.49 -20.41
C ILE A 366 8.20 -13.15 -21.69
N MET A 367 9.21 -12.55 -22.33
CA MET A 367 9.90 -13.11 -23.50
C MET A 367 11.23 -13.74 -23.08
N LYS A 368 11.67 -14.79 -23.79
CA LYS A 368 13.00 -15.36 -23.62
C LYS A 368 14.08 -14.34 -24.03
N THR A 369 15.21 -14.37 -23.36
CA THR A 369 16.31 -13.39 -23.55
C THR A 369 16.88 -13.42 -24.96
N GLY A 370 16.77 -14.53 -25.69
CA GLY A 370 17.36 -14.70 -27.00
C GLY A 370 18.80 -15.20 -26.93
N THR A 371 19.33 -15.57 -28.08
CA THR A 371 20.73 -16.02 -28.25
C THR A 371 21.64 -14.88 -28.64
N PHE A 372 22.92 -15.08 -28.48
CA PHE A 372 23.95 -14.09 -28.80
C PHE A 372 24.98 -14.70 -29.72
N THR A 373 25.56 -13.88 -30.58
CA THR A 373 26.72 -14.24 -31.42
C THR A 373 27.89 -13.33 -31.07
N CYS A 374 29.07 -13.90 -30.98
CA CYS A 374 30.31 -13.13 -30.90
C CYS A 374 30.98 -13.11 -32.28
N THR A 375 31.51 -12.00 -32.67
CA THR A 375 32.42 -11.92 -33.81
C THR A 375 33.78 -12.40 -33.32
N THR A 376 34.07 -13.67 -33.52
CA THR A 376 35.41 -14.20 -33.24
C THR A 376 36.31 -13.87 -34.42
N ASP A 377 37.22 -12.91 -34.27
CA ASP A 377 38.40 -12.83 -35.12
C ASP A 377 39.45 -13.91 -34.76
N ASP A 378 39.23 -14.59 -33.62
CA ASP A 378 40.12 -15.63 -33.11
C ASP A 378 39.41 -17.03 -33.31
N LYS A 379 39.75 -17.68 -34.41
CA LYS A 379 39.29 -19.05 -34.72
C LYS A 379 39.77 -20.08 -33.70
N ASP A 380 40.73 -19.74 -32.88
CA ASP A 380 41.42 -20.65 -31.99
C ASP A 380 40.93 -20.64 -30.54
N ASN A 381 39.91 -19.83 -30.23
CA ASN A 381 39.35 -19.84 -28.86
C ASN A 381 37.95 -20.51 -28.83
N PRO A 382 37.88 -21.83 -28.68
CA PRO A 382 36.60 -22.57 -28.70
C PRO A 382 35.67 -22.27 -27.52
N LEU A 383 36.11 -21.47 -26.55
CA LEU A 383 35.43 -21.22 -25.30
C LEU A 383 34.25 -20.23 -25.41
N PHE A 384 34.27 -19.35 -26.41
CA PHE A 384 33.17 -18.41 -26.62
C PHE A 384 31.96 -19.02 -27.35
N THR A 385 31.87 -20.32 -27.49
CA THR A 385 30.78 -20.98 -28.21
C THR A 385 29.72 -21.61 -27.32
N GLY A 386 29.84 -21.48 -25.98
CA GLY A 386 29.15 -22.51 -25.19
C GLY A 386 27.99 -22.07 -24.32
N GLY A 387 28.27 -21.57 -23.13
CA GLY A 387 27.28 -21.57 -22.08
C GLY A 387 26.22 -20.47 -22.20
N LEU A 388 26.66 -19.22 -22.22
CA LEU A 388 25.76 -18.08 -22.16
C LEU A 388 25.30 -17.58 -23.52
N LEU A 389 26.07 -17.78 -24.57
CA LEU A 389 25.69 -17.38 -25.93
C LEU A 389 24.45 -18.09 -26.45
N LYS A 390 24.32 -19.37 -26.11
CA LYS A 390 23.18 -20.25 -26.50
C LYS A 390 22.11 -20.35 -25.41
N TYR A 391 22.20 -19.49 -24.36
CA TYR A 391 21.25 -19.56 -23.25
C TYR A 391 19.82 -19.23 -23.72
N ASP A 392 18.93 -20.21 -23.70
CA ASP A 392 17.51 -20.07 -24.06
C ASP A 392 16.58 -20.25 -22.83
N GLY A 393 17.07 -19.89 -21.66
CA GLY A 393 16.34 -20.00 -20.41
C GLY A 393 15.62 -18.71 -20.02
N ARG A 394 14.95 -18.79 -18.88
CA ARG A 394 14.32 -17.64 -18.25
C ARG A 394 15.14 -17.17 -17.07
N LEU A 395 15.15 -15.86 -16.88
CA LEU A 395 15.80 -15.20 -15.76
C LEU A 395 14.78 -14.92 -14.66
N PHE A 396 15.25 -14.92 -13.43
CA PHE A 396 14.46 -14.50 -12.28
C PHE A 396 15.30 -13.54 -11.47
N ILE A 397 14.83 -12.30 -11.27
CA ILE A 397 15.64 -11.24 -10.69
C ILE A 397 14.92 -10.64 -9.48
N PRO A 398 15.15 -11.19 -8.27
CA PRO A 398 14.74 -10.52 -7.04
C PRO A 398 15.66 -9.34 -6.77
N ASN A 399 15.07 -8.17 -6.51
CA ASN A 399 15.76 -6.92 -6.27
C ASN A 399 15.37 -6.30 -4.94
N LEU A 400 16.29 -5.64 -4.28
CA LEU A 400 16.01 -4.59 -3.32
C LEU A 400 15.86 -3.26 -4.06
N GLN A 401 14.88 -2.48 -3.66
CA GLN A 401 14.54 -1.20 -4.27
C GLN A 401 14.67 -0.08 -3.23
N ALA A 402 15.33 1.01 -3.62
CA ALA A 402 15.40 2.23 -2.83
C ALA A 402 15.26 3.44 -3.76
N GLY A 403 14.67 4.53 -3.29
CA GLY A 403 14.50 5.71 -4.13
C GLY A 403 13.96 6.93 -3.41
N LEU A 404 13.84 8.02 -4.14
CA LEU A 404 13.25 9.26 -3.70
C LEU A 404 12.03 9.58 -4.56
N VAL A 405 10.96 10.04 -3.94
CA VAL A 405 9.71 10.43 -4.59
C VAL A 405 9.35 11.84 -4.19
N TYR A 406 9.12 12.68 -5.17
CA TYR A 406 8.64 14.03 -4.98
C TYR A 406 7.18 14.15 -5.43
N THR A 407 6.32 14.67 -4.56
CA THR A 407 4.91 14.93 -4.87
C THR A 407 4.78 16.32 -5.45
N LEU A 408 4.33 16.42 -6.70
CA LEU A 408 4.04 17.69 -7.37
C LEU A 408 2.79 18.34 -6.71
N ARG A 409 2.83 19.64 -6.56
CA ARG A 409 1.70 20.41 -5.99
C ARG A 409 0.77 20.92 -7.05
#